data_c8350e769a8509b4e4b1d8f883af152b
#
_entry.id   c8350e769a8509b4e4b1d8f883af152b
#
_cell.length_a   1.000
_cell.length_b   1.000
_cell.length_c   1.000
_cell.angle_alpha   90.00
_cell.angle_beta   90.00
_cell.angle_gamma   90.00
#
_symmetry.space_group_name_H-M   'P 1'
#
loop_
_entity.id
_entity.type
_entity.pdbx_description
1 polymer ?
#
loop_
_entity_poly.entity_id
_entity_poly.type
_entity_poly.pdbx_seq_one_letter_code
_entity_poly.pdbx_strand_id
1 'polypeptide(L)'
;MLDCGMSKKYLLEKMQECNVNSKAIDALLITHTHSDHVKQLKAFSHLPVYSVCPLDVGVRVQPYQSFQLNDLKITPLAASHDAEGCCGYLFENEGQKLLYLTDTGYVSKVNLDWMQNLDYYILESNHDVEMLMNTSRPFALKSRIYSDTGHLCNEDCGKILALCAGDNTREITLAHLSEEANTPQKAYDVVKSYLVHYKGLLQVAHQREVVQGGTE
;
A
#
# COMPACT_ATOMS: atom_id res chain seq x y z
N MET A 1 -6.57 5.25 10.10
CA MET A 1 -7.05 4.18 9.18
C MET A 1 -6.69 4.58 7.75
N LEU A 2 -6.23 3.63 6.92
CA LEU A 2 -5.99 3.82 5.48
C LEU A 2 -7.12 3.15 4.71
N ASP A 3 -7.75 3.91 3.80
CA ASP A 3 -8.88 3.49 2.96
C ASP A 3 -10.06 2.83 3.70
N CYS A 4 -11.18 2.69 3.04
CA CYS A 4 -12.40 2.11 3.60
C CYS A 4 -13.27 1.42 2.53
N GLY A 5 -12.64 0.64 1.66
CA GLY A 5 -13.32 -0.01 0.52
C GLY A 5 -14.14 -1.24 0.88
N MET A 6 -13.72 -2.01 1.86
CA MET A 6 -14.42 -3.20 2.32
C MET A 6 -15.71 -2.85 3.08
N SER A 7 -16.67 -3.81 3.18
CA SER A 7 -17.91 -3.53 3.89
C SER A 7 -17.66 -3.10 5.34
N LYS A 8 -18.47 -2.17 5.87
CA LYS A 8 -18.34 -1.70 7.26
C LYS A 8 -18.31 -2.85 8.26
N LYS A 9 -19.19 -3.85 8.06
CA LYS A 9 -19.25 -5.04 8.92
C LYS A 9 -17.92 -5.76 8.93
N TYR A 10 -17.36 -6.05 7.75
CA TYR A 10 -16.07 -6.72 7.62
C TYR A 10 -14.93 -5.92 8.29
N LEU A 11 -14.85 -4.61 8.05
CA LEU A 11 -13.84 -3.76 8.67
C LEU A 11 -13.90 -3.81 10.20
N LEU A 12 -15.11 -3.71 10.77
CA LEU A 12 -15.29 -3.75 12.23
C LEU A 12 -14.95 -5.12 12.82
N GLU A 13 -15.32 -6.21 12.13
CA GLU A 13 -14.95 -7.57 12.54
C GLU A 13 -13.43 -7.76 12.54
N LYS A 14 -12.73 -7.32 11.48
CA LYS A 14 -11.27 -7.43 11.39
C LYS A 14 -10.53 -6.53 12.39
N MET A 15 -11.04 -5.34 12.66
CA MET A 15 -10.52 -4.51 13.74
C MET A 15 -10.64 -5.20 15.11
N GLN A 16 -11.77 -5.86 15.37
CA GLN A 16 -11.97 -6.60 16.61
C GLN A 16 -11.02 -7.81 16.71
N GLU A 17 -10.80 -8.56 15.63
CA GLU A 17 -9.81 -9.64 15.57
C GLU A 17 -8.40 -9.15 15.93
N CYS A 18 -8.05 -7.92 15.53
CA CYS A 18 -6.77 -7.26 15.85
C CYS A 18 -6.75 -6.58 17.22
N ASN A 19 -7.80 -6.68 18.02
CA ASN A 19 -7.98 -5.90 19.27
C ASN A 19 -7.92 -4.37 19.06
N VAL A 20 -8.25 -3.90 17.85
CA VAL A 20 -8.32 -2.46 17.53
C VAL A 20 -9.73 -1.94 17.85
N ASN A 21 -9.81 -0.97 18.75
CA ASN A 21 -11.07 -0.27 19.03
C ASN A 21 -11.38 0.71 17.90
N SER A 22 -12.45 0.49 17.14
CA SER A 22 -12.86 1.38 16.04
C SER A 22 -13.12 2.84 16.48
N LYS A 23 -13.41 3.08 17.77
CA LYS A 23 -13.59 4.43 18.32
C LYS A 23 -12.26 5.14 18.61
N ALA A 24 -11.15 4.41 18.60
CA ALA A 24 -9.81 4.96 18.78
C ALA A 24 -9.15 5.35 17.45
N ILE A 25 -9.90 5.33 16.34
CA ILE A 25 -9.40 5.79 15.05
C ILE A 25 -9.50 7.31 15.00
N ASP A 26 -8.36 7.98 14.90
CA ASP A 26 -8.27 9.45 14.89
C ASP A 26 -8.58 10.07 13.54
N ALA A 27 -8.28 9.36 12.44
CA ALA A 27 -8.48 9.87 11.09
C ALA A 27 -8.57 8.75 10.04
N LEU A 28 -9.09 9.12 8.87
CA LEU A 28 -9.13 8.33 7.66
C LEU A 28 -8.26 9.00 6.58
N LEU A 29 -7.26 8.27 6.10
CA LEU A 29 -6.45 8.68 4.95
C LEU A 29 -6.91 7.90 3.73
N ILE A 30 -7.12 8.60 2.62
CA ILE A 30 -7.56 7.98 1.35
C ILE A 30 -6.43 8.05 0.33
N THR A 31 -6.10 6.92 -0.26
CA THR A 31 -5.06 6.81 -1.29
C THR A 31 -5.55 7.33 -2.64
N HIS A 32 -6.76 6.92 -3.06
CA HIS A 32 -7.39 7.34 -4.31
C HIS A 32 -8.90 7.04 -4.33
N THR A 33 -9.58 7.37 -5.43
CA THR A 33 -11.07 7.38 -5.49
C THR A 33 -11.70 6.11 -6.04
N HIS A 34 -10.96 5.05 -6.34
CA HIS A 34 -11.58 3.80 -6.77
C HIS A 34 -12.50 3.21 -5.69
N SER A 35 -13.56 2.54 -6.12
CA SER A 35 -14.65 2.12 -5.23
C SER A 35 -14.22 1.16 -4.12
N ASP A 36 -13.22 0.35 -4.36
CA ASP A 36 -12.61 -0.58 -3.40
C ASP A 36 -11.75 0.12 -2.34
N HIS A 37 -11.55 1.44 -2.44
CA HIS A 37 -10.86 2.28 -1.45
C HIS A 37 -11.82 3.21 -0.70
N VAL A 38 -12.88 3.72 -1.34
CA VAL A 38 -13.77 4.76 -0.77
C VAL A 38 -15.21 4.33 -0.52
N LYS A 39 -15.59 3.10 -0.83
CA LYS A 39 -16.99 2.61 -0.79
C LYS A 39 -17.72 2.89 0.52
N GLN A 40 -17.01 2.87 1.64
CA GLN A 40 -17.59 3.09 2.97
C GLN A 40 -17.30 4.49 3.55
N LEU A 41 -16.84 5.45 2.75
CA LEU A 41 -16.47 6.79 3.20
C LEU A 41 -17.60 7.46 4.03
N LYS A 42 -18.86 7.30 3.60
CA LYS A 42 -20.02 7.79 4.34
C LYS A 42 -20.18 7.15 5.74
N ALA A 43 -19.80 5.89 5.89
CA ALA A 43 -19.91 5.18 7.16
C ALA A 43 -18.88 5.64 8.20
N PHE A 44 -17.82 6.30 7.76
CA PHE A 44 -16.74 6.87 8.57
C PHE A 44 -16.71 8.40 8.52
N SER A 45 -17.80 9.05 8.09
CA SER A 45 -17.90 10.52 7.98
C SER A 45 -17.72 11.30 9.30
N HIS A 46 -17.71 10.60 10.43
CA HIS A 46 -17.40 11.17 11.75
C HIS A 46 -15.90 11.37 11.99
N LEU A 47 -15.05 10.79 11.14
CA LEU A 47 -13.60 10.93 11.22
C LEU A 47 -13.12 12.10 10.35
N PRO A 48 -12.06 12.83 10.76
CA PRO A 48 -11.31 13.68 9.85
C PRO A 48 -10.77 12.85 8.68
N VAL A 49 -10.99 13.33 7.46
CA VAL A 49 -10.52 12.67 6.23
C VAL A 49 -9.40 13.48 5.61
N TYR A 50 -8.32 12.84 5.20
CA TYR A 50 -7.19 13.46 4.48
C TYR A 50 -6.97 12.72 3.17
N SER A 51 -6.78 13.48 2.07
CA SER A 51 -6.52 12.90 0.74
C SER A 51 -5.75 13.84 -0.17
N VAL A 52 -4.98 13.29 -1.09
CA VAL A 52 -4.44 14.02 -2.25
C VAL A 52 -5.48 14.06 -3.37
N CYS A 53 -6.22 12.97 -3.54
CA CYS A 53 -7.28 12.89 -4.55
C CYS A 53 -8.45 13.85 -4.23
N PRO A 54 -9.17 14.34 -5.26
CA PRO A 54 -10.31 15.24 -5.07
C PRO A 54 -11.49 14.47 -4.45
N LEU A 55 -11.78 14.78 -3.18
CA LEU A 55 -12.97 14.32 -2.48
C LEU A 55 -13.86 15.53 -2.13
N ASP A 56 -15.17 15.33 -2.07
CA ASP A 56 -16.13 16.35 -1.64
C ASP A 56 -16.06 16.63 -0.13
N VAL A 57 -15.29 15.85 0.60
CA VAL A 57 -15.18 15.92 2.08
C VAL A 57 -13.71 15.83 2.51
N GLY A 58 -13.42 16.41 3.67
CA GLY A 58 -12.10 16.30 4.32
C GLY A 58 -11.13 17.41 3.97
N VAL A 59 -9.87 17.18 4.31
CA VAL A 59 -8.75 18.10 4.12
C VAL A 59 -7.90 17.59 2.94
N ARG A 60 -7.72 18.45 1.96
CA ARG A 60 -6.82 18.16 0.83
C ARG A 60 -5.38 18.41 1.25
N VAL A 61 -4.56 17.36 1.16
CA VAL A 61 -3.12 17.43 1.41
C VAL A 61 -2.36 17.38 0.08
N GLN A 62 -1.07 17.74 0.11
CA GLN A 62 -0.26 17.82 -1.11
C GLN A 62 0.81 16.73 -1.11
N PRO A 63 1.13 16.11 -2.26
CA PRO A 63 2.25 15.18 -2.36
C PRO A 63 3.55 15.82 -1.88
N TYR A 64 4.34 15.06 -1.14
CA TYR A 64 5.66 15.44 -0.59
C TYR A 64 5.62 16.59 0.44
N GLN A 65 4.44 17.02 0.88
CA GLN A 65 4.27 17.98 1.98
C GLN A 65 3.78 17.22 3.23
N SER A 66 4.66 17.12 4.21
CA SER A 66 4.31 16.46 5.48
C SER A 66 3.31 17.26 6.28
N PHE A 67 2.42 16.58 6.98
CA PHE A 67 1.54 17.15 7.99
C PHE A 67 1.57 16.31 9.26
N GLN A 68 1.13 16.89 10.37
CA GLN A 68 1.13 16.22 11.68
C GLN A 68 -0.29 15.78 12.04
N LEU A 69 -0.41 14.54 12.51
CA LEU A 69 -1.63 13.99 13.10
C LEU A 69 -1.27 13.37 14.45
N ASN A 70 -1.59 14.03 15.55
CA ASN A 70 -1.08 13.68 16.89
C ASN A 70 0.46 13.59 16.85
N ASP A 71 1.02 12.47 17.28
CA ASP A 71 2.47 12.23 17.31
C ASP A 71 3.02 11.65 15.99
N LEU A 72 2.13 11.46 15.00
CA LEU A 72 2.46 10.84 13.72
C LEU A 72 2.69 11.90 12.64
N LYS A 73 3.90 11.99 12.09
CA LYS A 73 4.18 12.78 10.90
C LYS A 73 3.84 11.95 9.67
N ILE A 74 3.06 12.51 8.76
CA ILE A 74 2.56 11.82 7.56
C ILE A 74 2.96 12.59 6.32
N THR A 75 3.56 11.91 5.35
CA THR A 75 3.93 12.47 4.06
C THR A 75 3.27 11.68 2.94
N PRO A 76 2.34 12.28 2.15
CA PRO A 76 1.82 11.63 0.97
C PRO A 76 2.90 11.53 -0.12
N LEU A 77 3.03 10.37 -0.75
CA LEU A 77 3.92 10.14 -1.89
C LEU A 77 3.07 9.87 -3.14
N ALA A 78 3.28 10.62 -4.21
CA ALA A 78 2.48 10.44 -5.43
C ALA A 78 2.64 9.01 -5.99
N ALA A 79 1.52 8.34 -6.27
CA ALA A 79 1.49 7.04 -6.92
C ALA A 79 1.14 7.18 -8.40
N SER A 80 1.67 6.31 -9.24
CA SER A 80 1.38 6.28 -10.67
C SER A 80 0.25 5.29 -10.95
N HIS A 81 -0.98 5.80 -10.93
CA HIS A 81 -2.19 5.00 -11.13
C HIS A 81 -3.23 5.77 -11.95
N ASP A 82 -4.24 5.07 -12.47
CA ASP A 82 -5.24 5.62 -13.39
C ASP A 82 -6.41 6.36 -12.72
N ALA A 83 -6.14 6.96 -11.56
CA ALA A 83 -7.06 7.89 -10.92
C ALA A 83 -6.35 9.20 -10.52
N GLU A 84 -7.07 10.31 -10.49
CA GLU A 84 -6.52 11.63 -10.15
C GLU A 84 -6.06 11.68 -8.69
N GLY A 85 -4.84 12.13 -8.46
CA GLY A 85 -4.31 12.35 -7.13
C GLY A 85 -4.06 11.07 -6.32
N CYS A 86 -3.69 9.97 -6.97
CA CYS A 86 -3.27 8.75 -6.30
C CYS A 86 -2.02 8.98 -5.45
N CYS A 87 -1.99 8.44 -4.25
CA CYS A 87 -0.85 8.50 -3.36
C CYS A 87 -0.73 7.28 -2.45
N GLY A 88 0.52 6.97 -2.08
CA GLY A 88 0.82 6.23 -0.87
C GLY A 88 1.13 7.18 0.29
N TYR A 89 1.50 6.64 1.43
CA TYR A 89 1.82 7.42 2.63
C TYR A 89 3.07 6.90 3.31
N LEU A 90 3.95 7.83 3.68
CA LEU A 90 5.06 7.59 4.59
C LEU A 90 4.67 8.08 5.98
N PHE A 91 4.76 7.22 6.97
CA PHE A 91 4.50 7.50 8.37
C PHE A 91 5.81 7.53 9.15
N GLU A 92 5.97 8.56 10.01
CA GLU A 92 7.15 8.71 10.87
C GLU A 92 6.69 8.98 12.31
N ASN A 93 7.15 8.14 13.24
CA ASN A 93 6.92 8.31 14.67
C ASN A 93 8.10 7.73 15.47
N GLU A 94 8.59 8.45 16.49
CA GLU A 94 9.65 8.02 17.40
C GLU A 94 10.91 7.47 16.69
N GLY A 95 11.24 8.05 15.54
CA GLY A 95 12.39 7.64 14.73
C GLY A 95 12.15 6.42 13.84
N GLN A 96 11.02 5.78 13.91
CA GLN A 96 10.61 4.69 13.02
C GLN A 96 9.84 5.22 11.82
N LYS A 97 9.98 4.54 10.68
CA LYS A 97 9.34 4.91 9.41
C LYS A 97 8.66 3.73 8.75
N LEU A 98 7.40 3.93 8.35
CA LEU A 98 6.61 2.94 7.62
C LEU A 98 6.12 3.54 6.31
N LEU A 99 6.39 2.84 5.21
CA LEU A 99 5.81 3.12 3.91
C LEU A 99 4.59 2.24 3.67
N TYR A 100 3.51 2.87 3.18
CA TYR A 100 2.40 2.19 2.53
C TYR A 100 2.28 2.70 1.09
N LEU A 101 2.49 1.84 0.10
CA LEU A 101 2.37 2.20 -1.32
C LEU A 101 1.80 1.02 -2.11
N THR A 102 0.55 1.13 -2.49
CA THR A 102 -0.17 0.24 -3.40
C THR A 102 -0.76 1.04 -4.56
N ASP A 103 -1.29 0.36 -5.55
CA ASP A 103 -1.88 0.97 -6.72
C ASP A 103 -0.92 1.93 -7.43
N THR A 104 0.19 1.36 -7.89
CA THR A 104 1.21 2.09 -8.63
C THR A 104 1.85 1.22 -9.70
N GLY A 105 1.84 1.67 -10.95
CA GLY A 105 2.46 0.94 -12.06
C GLY A 105 3.99 1.06 -12.06
N TYR A 106 4.54 2.15 -11.48
CA TYR A 106 5.98 2.30 -11.27
C TYR A 106 6.26 3.23 -10.08
N VAL A 107 7.47 3.16 -9.55
CA VAL A 107 7.96 4.04 -8.49
C VAL A 107 8.91 5.09 -9.07
N SER A 108 8.55 6.37 -8.92
CA SER A 108 9.35 7.48 -9.44
C SER A 108 10.66 7.64 -8.67
N LYS A 109 11.66 8.29 -9.31
CA LYS A 109 12.93 8.60 -8.64
C LYS A 109 12.73 9.42 -7.37
N VAL A 110 11.77 10.35 -7.36
CA VAL A 110 11.45 11.14 -6.16
C VAL A 110 10.95 10.22 -5.04
N ASN A 111 10.09 9.26 -5.35
CA ASN A 111 9.63 8.29 -4.35
C ASN A 111 10.79 7.42 -3.84
N LEU A 112 11.67 6.93 -4.74
CA LEU A 112 12.84 6.15 -4.34
C LEU A 112 13.72 6.89 -3.33
N ASP A 113 13.89 8.21 -3.46
CA ASP A 113 14.64 9.03 -2.52
C ASP A 113 13.96 9.08 -1.13
N TRP A 114 12.63 9.08 -1.06
CA TRP A 114 11.85 9.01 0.20
C TRP A 114 11.81 7.62 0.82
N MET A 115 11.99 6.58 0.01
CA MET A 115 11.85 5.18 0.42
C MET A 115 13.15 4.56 0.96
N GLN A 116 14.25 5.31 1.05
CA GLN A 116 15.54 4.75 1.44
C GLN A 116 15.61 4.32 2.91
N ASN A 117 16.01 3.06 3.15
CA ASN A 117 16.36 2.52 4.45
C ASN A 117 15.32 2.76 5.55
N LEU A 118 14.04 2.54 5.23
CA LEU A 118 12.93 2.63 6.17
C LEU A 118 12.85 1.36 7.05
N ASP A 119 12.18 1.47 8.20
CA ASP A 119 12.00 0.32 9.11
C ASP A 119 10.98 -0.69 8.56
N TYR A 120 9.89 -0.19 7.94
CA TYR A 120 8.76 -1.01 7.49
C TYR A 120 8.31 -0.61 6.09
N TYR A 121 8.02 -1.61 5.25
CA TYR A 121 7.43 -1.42 3.92
C TYR A 121 6.17 -2.25 3.79
N ILE A 122 5.08 -1.62 3.36
CA ILE A 122 3.91 -2.27 2.79
C ILE A 122 3.87 -1.83 1.33
N LEU A 123 4.33 -2.69 0.44
CA LEU A 123 4.51 -2.37 -0.98
C LEU A 123 3.70 -3.32 -1.85
N GLU A 124 3.15 -2.78 -2.93
CA GLU A 124 2.45 -3.58 -3.94
C GLU A 124 3.34 -4.62 -4.58
N SER A 125 2.80 -5.84 -4.69
CA SER A 125 3.34 -6.95 -5.49
C SER A 125 2.16 -7.63 -6.19
N ASN A 126 1.59 -6.93 -7.19
CA ASN A 126 0.28 -7.25 -7.71
C ASN A 126 0.24 -8.53 -8.52
N HIS A 127 1.13 -8.69 -9.49
CA HIS A 127 1.04 -9.80 -10.43
C HIS A 127 2.41 -10.37 -10.82
N ASP A 128 2.40 -11.64 -11.17
CA ASP A 128 3.43 -12.28 -11.97
C ASP A 128 3.10 -12.04 -13.45
N VAL A 129 4.09 -11.62 -14.23
CA VAL A 129 3.87 -11.23 -15.64
C VAL A 129 3.39 -12.39 -16.50
N GLU A 130 3.94 -13.58 -16.30
CA GLU A 130 3.55 -14.77 -17.06
C GLU A 130 2.12 -15.21 -16.68
N MET A 131 1.80 -15.23 -15.38
CA MET A 131 0.45 -15.53 -14.92
C MET A 131 -0.57 -14.52 -15.49
N LEU A 132 -0.25 -13.21 -15.46
CA LEU A 132 -1.12 -12.17 -16.02
C LEU A 132 -1.41 -12.43 -17.51
N MET A 133 -0.37 -12.72 -18.30
CA MET A 133 -0.51 -12.97 -19.74
C MET A 133 -1.32 -14.24 -20.04
N ASN A 134 -1.31 -15.22 -19.14
CA ASN A 134 -2.06 -16.47 -19.26
C ASN A 134 -3.51 -16.41 -18.71
N THR A 135 -3.94 -15.31 -18.07
CA THR A 135 -5.34 -15.15 -17.66
C THR A 135 -6.30 -15.10 -18.85
N SER A 136 -7.59 -15.31 -18.60
CA SER A 136 -8.65 -15.16 -19.61
C SER A 136 -9.01 -13.69 -19.90
N ARG A 137 -8.39 -12.72 -19.21
CA ARG A 137 -8.66 -11.28 -19.38
C ARG A 137 -8.37 -10.79 -20.79
N PRO A 138 -9.18 -9.85 -21.34
CA PRO A 138 -8.87 -9.22 -22.63
C PRO A 138 -7.48 -8.57 -22.63
N PHE A 139 -6.80 -8.59 -23.77
CA PHE A 139 -5.45 -8.05 -23.92
C PHE A 139 -5.35 -6.57 -23.46
N ALA A 140 -6.34 -5.75 -23.81
CA ALA A 140 -6.38 -4.35 -23.39
C ALA A 140 -6.35 -4.19 -21.84
N LEU A 141 -7.04 -5.08 -21.10
CA LEU A 141 -7.01 -5.06 -19.65
C LEU A 141 -5.64 -5.52 -19.10
N LYS A 142 -5.05 -6.57 -19.68
CA LYS A 142 -3.69 -7.01 -19.32
C LYS A 142 -2.67 -5.89 -19.55
N SER A 143 -2.73 -5.21 -20.69
CA SER A 143 -1.87 -4.07 -21.01
C SER A 143 -2.03 -2.91 -20.04
N ARG A 144 -3.27 -2.62 -19.62
CA ARG A 144 -3.54 -1.60 -18.60
C ARG A 144 -2.93 -1.99 -17.26
N ILE A 145 -3.11 -3.24 -16.81
CA ILE A 145 -2.56 -3.73 -15.53
C ILE A 145 -1.03 -3.63 -15.54
N TYR A 146 -0.38 -3.96 -16.64
CA TYR A 146 1.08 -3.97 -16.79
C TYR A 146 1.69 -2.59 -17.15
N SER A 147 0.86 -1.56 -17.35
CA SER A 147 1.35 -0.22 -17.72
C SER A 147 1.90 0.56 -16.52
N ASP A 148 2.60 1.67 -16.81
CA ASP A 148 3.12 2.59 -15.80
C ASP A 148 2.03 3.20 -14.91
N THR A 149 0.76 3.19 -15.34
CA THR A 149 -0.40 3.62 -14.55
C THR A 149 -1.25 2.44 -14.08
N GLY A 150 -0.75 1.22 -14.20
CA GLY A 150 -1.38 0.00 -13.73
C GLY A 150 -0.92 -0.39 -12.33
N HIS A 151 -0.24 -1.54 -12.23
CA HIS A 151 0.20 -2.13 -10.96
C HIS A 151 1.61 -2.70 -11.05
N LEU A 152 2.36 -2.68 -9.95
CA LEU A 152 3.69 -3.28 -9.88
C LEU A 152 3.63 -4.82 -10.03
N CYS A 153 4.44 -5.35 -10.92
CA CYS A 153 4.70 -6.79 -10.94
C CYS A 153 5.65 -7.22 -9.81
N ASN A 154 5.70 -8.52 -9.54
CA ASN A 154 6.57 -9.07 -8.49
C ASN A 154 8.04 -8.71 -8.69
N GLU A 155 8.53 -8.76 -9.94
CA GLU A 155 9.90 -8.46 -10.29
C GLU A 155 10.27 -6.99 -10.02
N ASP A 156 9.40 -6.05 -10.37
CA ASP A 156 9.66 -4.63 -10.15
C ASP A 156 9.54 -4.27 -8.67
N CYS A 157 8.61 -4.87 -7.94
CA CYS A 157 8.56 -4.80 -6.48
C CYS A 157 9.89 -5.27 -5.87
N GLY A 158 10.39 -6.43 -6.29
CA GLY A 158 11.67 -6.98 -5.81
C GLY A 158 12.87 -6.07 -6.10
N LYS A 159 12.96 -5.50 -7.31
CA LYS A 159 14.02 -4.53 -7.69
C LYS A 159 13.96 -3.27 -6.83
N ILE A 160 12.77 -2.70 -6.63
CA ILE A 160 12.57 -1.50 -5.82
C ILE A 160 12.99 -1.76 -4.37
N LEU A 161 12.54 -2.86 -3.79
CA LEU A 161 12.92 -3.23 -2.42
C LEU A 161 14.42 -3.50 -2.28
N ALA A 162 15.06 -4.12 -3.27
CA ALA A 162 16.51 -4.32 -3.27
C ALA A 162 17.32 -3.01 -3.33
N LEU A 163 16.74 -1.95 -3.93
CA LEU A 163 17.35 -0.61 -3.96
C LEU A 163 17.10 0.20 -2.68
N CYS A 164 15.99 -0.03 -2.01
CA CYS A 164 15.51 0.83 -0.92
C CYS A 164 15.73 0.22 0.47
N ALA A 165 15.57 -1.10 0.62
CA ALA A 165 15.76 -1.77 1.91
C ALA A 165 17.23 -1.74 2.33
N GLY A 166 17.48 -1.45 3.61
CA GLY A 166 18.82 -1.32 4.17
C GLY A 166 18.89 -1.94 5.57
N ASP A 167 19.94 -1.57 6.30
CA ASP A 167 20.23 -2.15 7.62
C ASP A 167 19.15 -1.85 8.69
N ASN A 168 18.39 -0.76 8.51
CA ASN A 168 17.29 -0.43 9.42
C ASN A 168 16.01 -1.20 9.10
N THR A 169 15.91 -1.81 7.91
CA THR A 169 14.68 -2.46 7.47
C THR A 169 14.40 -3.73 8.25
N ARG A 170 13.34 -3.70 9.04
CA ARG A 170 12.90 -4.81 9.92
C ARG A 170 11.90 -5.71 9.23
N GLU A 171 10.95 -5.10 8.51
CA GLU A 171 9.84 -5.84 7.94
C GLU A 171 9.40 -5.30 6.57
N ILE A 172 9.11 -6.23 5.68
CA ILE A 172 8.54 -5.97 4.36
C ILE A 172 7.28 -6.83 4.22
N THR A 173 6.14 -6.18 3.97
CA THR A 173 4.87 -6.82 3.67
C THR A 173 4.51 -6.58 2.20
N LEU A 174 4.44 -7.65 1.42
CA LEU A 174 3.93 -7.60 0.05
C LEU A 174 2.41 -7.54 0.08
N ALA A 175 1.83 -6.56 -0.58
CA ALA A 175 0.40 -6.29 -0.53
C ALA A 175 -0.22 -6.16 -1.92
N HIS A 176 -1.55 -6.06 -1.97
CA HIS A 176 -2.34 -5.81 -3.17
C HIS A 176 -2.16 -6.86 -4.28
N LEU A 177 -2.10 -8.14 -3.90
CA LEU A 177 -1.91 -9.25 -4.83
C LEU A 177 -3.20 -9.51 -5.64
N SER A 178 -3.03 -9.74 -6.94
CA SER A 178 -4.11 -10.19 -7.83
C SER A 178 -4.48 -11.65 -7.53
N GLU A 179 -5.77 -11.94 -7.29
CA GLU A 179 -6.25 -13.33 -7.08
C GLU A 179 -6.12 -14.20 -8.35
N GLU A 180 -6.10 -13.60 -9.55
CA GLU A 180 -6.04 -14.35 -10.81
C GLU A 180 -4.64 -14.43 -11.42
N ALA A 181 -3.82 -13.39 -11.18
CA ALA A 181 -2.53 -13.22 -11.83
C ALA A 181 -1.35 -13.32 -10.85
N ASN A 182 -1.57 -13.81 -9.63
CA ASN A 182 -0.53 -14.02 -8.64
C ASN A 182 -0.90 -15.13 -7.66
N THR A 183 0.07 -15.54 -6.87
CA THR A 183 -0.13 -16.30 -5.63
C THR A 183 0.77 -15.75 -4.54
N PRO A 184 0.41 -15.88 -3.24
CA PRO A 184 1.28 -15.45 -2.14
C PRO A 184 2.68 -16.08 -2.21
N GLN A 185 2.76 -17.37 -2.54
CA GLN A 185 4.04 -18.07 -2.67
C GLN A 185 4.88 -17.51 -3.83
N LYS A 186 4.26 -17.26 -4.99
CA LYS A 186 4.96 -16.73 -6.17
C LYS A 186 5.50 -15.33 -5.89
N ALA A 187 4.69 -14.43 -5.31
CA ALA A 187 5.13 -13.10 -4.92
C ALA A 187 6.30 -13.17 -3.94
N TYR A 188 6.18 -14.01 -2.89
CA TYR A 188 7.25 -14.20 -1.91
C TYR A 188 8.55 -14.67 -2.56
N ASP A 189 8.50 -15.75 -3.37
CA ASP A 189 9.70 -16.36 -3.95
C ASP A 189 10.41 -15.41 -4.92
N VAL A 190 9.64 -14.71 -5.77
CA VAL A 190 10.21 -13.74 -6.72
C VAL A 190 10.86 -12.59 -5.95
N VAL A 191 10.15 -11.93 -5.05
CA VAL A 191 10.71 -10.79 -4.31
C VAL A 191 11.89 -11.21 -3.45
N LYS A 192 11.81 -12.37 -2.77
CA LYS A 192 12.92 -12.91 -1.97
C LYS A 192 14.19 -13.11 -2.78
N SER A 193 14.09 -13.46 -4.06
CA SER A 193 15.24 -13.65 -4.94
C SER A 193 16.05 -12.37 -5.16
N TYR A 194 15.43 -11.20 -5.06
CA TYR A 194 16.08 -9.89 -5.14
C TYR A 194 16.68 -9.42 -3.81
N LEU A 195 16.13 -9.90 -2.69
CA LEU A 195 16.51 -9.48 -1.33
C LEU A 195 17.62 -10.35 -0.74
N VAL A 196 18.73 -10.51 -1.46
CA VAL A 196 19.82 -11.46 -1.13
C VAL A 196 20.45 -11.19 0.25
N HIS A 197 20.58 -9.94 0.65
CA HIS A 197 21.22 -9.53 1.90
C HIS A 197 20.21 -9.14 3.00
N TYR A 198 18.94 -9.10 2.68
CA TYR A 198 17.90 -8.75 3.64
C TYR A 198 17.67 -9.86 4.68
N LYS A 199 17.71 -9.48 5.96
CA LYS A 199 17.58 -10.42 7.09
C LYS A 199 16.31 -10.24 7.90
N GLY A 200 15.53 -9.19 7.61
CA GLY A 200 14.27 -8.93 8.29
C GLY A 200 13.15 -9.88 7.89
N LEU A 201 11.97 -9.63 8.40
CA LEU A 201 10.76 -10.37 8.06
C LEU A 201 10.25 -9.98 6.67
N LEU A 202 10.12 -10.95 5.77
CA LEU A 202 9.35 -10.80 4.53
C LEU A 202 8.06 -11.58 4.67
N GLN A 203 6.93 -10.92 4.52
CA GLN A 203 5.61 -11.55 4.58
C GLN A 203 4.70 -11.06 3.45
N VAL A 204 3.58 -11.73 3.27
CA VAL A 204 2.60 -11.44 2.22
C VAL A 204 1.23 -11.21 2.86
N ALA A 205 0.60 -10.09 2.52
CA ALA A 205 -0.77 -9.80 2.94
C ALA A 205 -1.76 -10.61 2.07
N HIS A 206 -2.60 -11.39 2.72
CA HIS A 206 -3.66 -12.15 2.06
C HIS A 206 -4.93 -11.29 1.97
N GLN A 207 -5.71 -11.48 0.90
CA GLN A 207 -6.88 -10.62 0.64
C GLN A 207 -7.99 -10.75 1.70
N ARG A 208 -8.09 -11.89 2.39
CA ARG A 208 -9.17 -12.18 3.34
C ARG A 208 -8.69 -12.43 4.77
N GLU A 209 -7.41 -12.40 4.98
CA GLU A 209 -6.80 -12.63 6.28
C GLU A 209 -6.18 -11.32 6.78
N VAL A 210 -6.11 -11.22 8.09
CA VAL A 210 -5.40 -10.10 8.71
C VAL A 210 -3.93 -10.47 8.83
N VAL A 211 -3.06 -9.61 8.35
CA VAL A 211 -1.63 -9.68 8.58
C VAL A 211 -1.26 -8.57 9.55
N GLN A 212 -0.54 -8.91 10.59
CA GLN A 212 -0.02 -7.98 11.58
C GLN A 212 1.50 -7.86 11.40
N GLY A 213 2.01 -6.66 11.56
CA GLY A 213 3.42 -6.34 11.51
C GLY A 213 3.86 -5.47 12.69
N GLY A 214 5.18 -5.19 12.74
CA GLY A 214 5.74 -4.36 13.81
C GLY A 214 5.83 -5.07 15.17
N THR A 215 5.72 -6.39 15.22
CA THR A 215 5.94 -7.16 16.45
C THR A 215 7.44 -7.27 16.74
N GLU A 216 7.82 -7.00 18.02
CA GLU A 216 9.20 -7.15 18.51
C GLU A 216 9.71 -8.58 18.39
#